data_b52a2d62a9efcddf3996f014fe7d9b62
#
_entry.id   b52a2d62a9efcddf3996f014fe7d9b62
#
_cell.length_a   1.000
_cell.length_b   1.000
_cell.length_c   1.000
_cell.angle_alpha   90.00
_cell.angle_beta   90.00
_cell.angle_gamma   90.00
#
_symmetry.space_group_name_H-M   'P 1'
#
loop_
_entity.id
_entity.type
_entity.pdbx_description
1 polymer ?
#
loop_
_entity_poly.entity_id
_entity_poly.type
_entity_poly.pdbx_seq_one_letter_code
_entity_poly.pdbx_strand_id
1 'polypeptide(L)'
;MKIIVESGATKSDWRLVSEVGDETCRILAGGTNVSTMPMETIAEIVRRTGAEALDSAGEGISAVHFYTAGVITDAIRTELSGILDAVFKGSVIEIQNDLVAAARAVCGHRPGIAAILGTGSNSCQYDGEKIVKRIYSSGYILGDEGSAATLGKLFVADFLKGFVPEYIARDFSSRYDTSYATIVENVYRSTGSPSGYLGGFAPFIMEYYSDPYVKSLVDGNFRAFLTRSIKQYDYKNCPVGIVGGFGYALKDIILPIAIEEGVEISAFMQCPIEGLKKYHTL
;
A
#
# COMPACT_ATOMS: atom_id res chain seq x y z
N MET A 1 -1.10 -2.58 27.65
CA MET A 1 -0.69 -1.84 26.43
C MET A 1 -0.77 -2.77 25.24
N LYS A 2 -1.14 -2.25 24.06
CA LYS A 2 -1.13 -2.97 22.77
C LYS A 2 -0.10 -2.35 21.84
N ILE A 3 0.50 -3.17 20.98
CA ILE A 3 1.33 -2.70 19.87
C ILE A 3 0.57 -2.93 18.58
N ILE A 4 0.50 -1.90 17.74
CA ILE A 4 -0.06 -1.97 16.39
C ILE A 4 1.08 -1.63 15.42
N VAL A 5 1.37 -2.56 14.51
CA VAL A 5 2.46 -2.41 13.53
C VAL A 5 1.88 -2.44 12.12
N GLU A 6 2.22 -1.43 11.33
CA GLU A 6 2.01 -1.45 9.88
C GLU A 6 3.36 -1.45 9.19
N SER A 7 3.61 -2.44 8.34
CA SER A 7 4.91 -2.60 7.70
C SER A 7 4.78 -2.89 6.20
N GLY A 8 5.45 -2.04 5.42
CA GLY A 8 5.66 -2.22 3.99
C GLY A 8 7.05 -2.78 3.67
N ALA A 9 7.48 -2.56 2.42
CA ALA A 9 8.80 -3.03 1.95
C ALA A 9 9.97 -2.23 2.53
N THR A 10 9.80 -0.92 2.76
CA THR A 10 10.91 -0.01 3.10
C THR A 10 10.86 0.49 4.54
N LYS A 11 9.69 0.56 5.13
CA LYS A 11 9.47 1.11 6.48
C LYS A 11 8.38 0.37 7.21
N SER A 12 8.46 0.41 8.55
CA SER A 12 7.39 0.02 9.47
C SER A 12 7.10 1.13 10.47
N ASP A 13 5.83 1.28 10.82
CA ASP A 13 5.31 2.23 11.82
C ASP A 13 4.73 1.42 12.97
N TRP A 14 5.33 1.56 14.14
CA TRP A 14 4.97 0.86 15.37
C TRP A 14 4.32 1.84 16.32
N ARG A 15 3.13 1.54 16.79
CA ARG A 15 2.38 2.37 17.72
C ARG A 15 2.07 1.62 19.00
N LEU A 16 2.50 2.18 20.12
CA LEU A 16 2.09 1.72 21.45
C LEU A 16 0.83 2.48 21.83
N VAL A 17 -0.22 1.74 22.13
CA VAL A 17 -1.51 2.31 22.52
C VAL A 17 -1.98 1.72 23.85
N SER A 18 -2.59 2.55 24.67
CA SER A 18 -3.26 2.10 25.90
C SER A 18 -4.50 1.26 25.58
N GLU A 19 -5.09 0.61 26.56
CA GLU A 19 -6.35 -0.13 26.37
C GLU A 19 -7.53 0.78 25.96
N VAL A 20 -7.44 2.08 26.25
CA VAL A 20 -8.43 3.11 25.86
C VAL A 20 -8.08 3.84 24.57
N GLY A 21 -6.97 3.46 23.92
CA GLY A 21 -6.59 3.95 22.59
C GLY A 21 -5.66 5.16 22.57
N ASP A 22 -5.18 5.64 23.70
CA ASP A 22 -4.21 6.73 23.75
C ASP A 22 -2.84 6.23 23.23
N GLU A 23 -2.27 6.92 22.25
CA GLU A 23 -0.93 6.65 21.75
C GLU A 23 0.11 7.16 22.73
N THR A 24 0.95 6.26 23.23
CA THR A 24 2.01 6.58 24.20
C THR A 24 3.39 6.64 23.57
N CYS A 25 3.61 5.91 22.49
CA CYS A 25 4.89 5.89 21.77
C CYS A 25 4.70 5.57 20.29
N ARG A 26 5.58 6.14 19.48
CA ARG A 26 5.72 5.85 18.06
C ARG A 26 7.16 5.54 17.72
N ILE A 27 7.40 4.39 17.08
CA ILE A 27 8.72 3.99 16.61
C ILE A 27 8.65 3.74 15.10
N LEU A 28 9.60 4.31 14.37
CA LEU A 28 9.76 4.07 12.93
C LEU A 28 10.99 3.19 12.71
N ALA A 29 10.82 2.12 11.95
CA ALA A 29 11.88 1.17 11.66
C ALA A 29 11.90 0.73 10.19
N GLY A 30 12.84 -0.14 9.84
CA GLY A 30 12.88 -0.78 8.52
C GLY A 30 11.63 -1.60 8.24
N GLY A 31 11.28 -1.76 6.96
CA GLY A 31 10.17 -2.61 6.55
C GLY A 31 10.44 -4.09 6.83
N THR A 32 9.36 -4.88 6.84
CA THR A 32 9.41 -6.32 7.11
C THR A 32 8.61 -7.12 6.08
N ASN A 33 8.67 -6.71 4.80
CA ASN A 33 7.97 -7.43 3.74
C ASN A 33 8.57 -8.84 3.56
N VAL A 34 7.84 -9.84 4.01
CA VAL A 34 8.28 -11.25 4.01
C VAL A 34 8.40 -11.87 2.62
N SER A 35 7.90 -11.21 1.56
CA SER A 35 8.07 -11.68 0.18
C SER A 35 9.41 -11.24 -0.44
N THR A 36 10.05 -10.22 0.11
CA THR A 36 11.23 -9.59 -0.51
C THR A 36 12.45 -9.50 0.41
N MET A 37 12.28 -9.83 1.70
CA MET A 37 13.33 -9.72 2.71
C MET A 37 13.57 -11.07 3.38
N PRO A 38 14.84 -11.47 3.62
CA PRO A 38 15.17 -12.66 4.39
C PRO A 38 14.59 -12.60 5.82
N MET A 39 14.12 -13.74 6.32
CA MET A 39 13.48 -13.82 7.64
C MET A 39 14.44 -13.46 8.77
N GLU A 40 15.73 -13.73 8.63
CA GLU A 40 16.78 -13.34 9.59
C GLU A 40 16.87 -11.81 9.75
N THR A 41 16.78 -11.08 8.63
CA THR A 41 16.77 -9.60 8.62
C THR A 41 15.51 -9.06 9.30
N ILE A 42 14.36 -9.68 9.02
CA ILE A 42 13.09 -9.34 9.68
C ILE A 42 13.20 -9.59 11.18
N ALA A 43 13.76 -10.73 11.59
CA ALA A 43 13.95 -11.07 13.00
C ALA A 43 14.86 -10.05 13.73
N GLU A 44 15.88 -9.53 13.07
CA GLU A 44 16.75 -8.48 13.62
C GLU A 44 16.00 -7.16 13.81
N ILE A 45 15.23 -6.73 12.81
CA ILE A 45 14.40 -5.53 12.89
C ILE A 45 13.40 -5.67 14.05
N VAL A 46 12.68 -6.80 14.12
CA VAL A 46 11.67 -7.06 15.15
C VAL A 46 12.31 -7.08 16.54
N ARG A 47 13.46 -7.74 16.72
CA ARG A 47 14.15 -7.78 18.02
C ARG A 47 14.57 -6.39 18.49
N ARG A 48 15.20 -5.60 17.61
CA ARG A 48 15.66 -4.26 17.95
C ARG A 48 14.50 -3.33 18.28
N THR A 49 13.52 -3.25 17.38
CA THR A 49 12.36 -2.35 17.54
C THR A 49 11.45 -2.81 18.68
N GLY A 50 11.32 -4.13 18.87
CA GLY A 50 10.55 -4.70 19.98
C GLY A 50 11.16 -4.42 21.34
N ALA A 51 12.50 -4.43 21.46
CA ALA A 51 13.18 -4.03 22.71
C ALA A 51 12.89 -2.57 23.04
N GLU A 52 12.98 -1.66 22.05
CA GLU A 52 12.64 -0.23 22.22
C GLU A 52 11.17 -0.04 22.63
N ALA A 53 10.26 -0.83 22.03
CA ALA A 53 8.85 -0.80 22.38
C ALA A 53 8.57 -1.28 23.80
N LEU A 54 9.23 -2.36 24.24
CA LEU A 54 9.12 -2.88 25.60
C LEU A 54 9.66 -1.90 26.65
N ASP A 55 10.80 -1.26 26.37
CA ASP A 55 11.36 -0.22 27.23
C ASP A 55 10.42 1.00 27.36
N SER A 56 9.77 1.37 26.25
CA SER A 56 8.81 2.48 26.22
C SER A 56 7.47 2.17 26.89
N ALA A 57 7.10 0.89 26.96
CA ALA A 57 5.80 0.49 27.50
C ALA A 57 5.72 0.62 29.04
N GLY A 58 6.84 0.48 29.75
CA GLY A 58 6.91 0.51 31.23
C GLY A 58 6.09 -0.58 31.93
N GLU A 59 4.97 -0.97 31.33
CA GLU A 59 4.09 -2.08 31.71
C GLU A 59 4.10 -3.15 30.63
N GLY A 60 3.58 -4.34 30.93
CA GLY A 60 3.55 -5.45 29.97
C GLY A 60 2.72 -5.14 28.71
N ILE A 61 3.14 -5.71 27.60
CA ILE A 61 2.38 -5.70 26.34
C ILE A 61 1.35 -6.84 26.37
N SER A 62 0.07 -6.50 26.24
CA SER A 62 -1.03 -7.50 26.26
C SER A 62 -1.24 -8.12 24.86
N ALA A 63 -1.07 -7.36 23.79
CA ALA A 63 -1.26 -7.82 22.42
C ALA A 63 -0.34 -7.10 21.43
N VAL A 64 0.02 -7.82 20.35
CA VAL A 64 0.76 -7.30 19.19
C VAL A 64 -0.05 -7.60 17.93
N HIS A 65 -0.54 -6.56 17.28
CA HIS A 65 -1.26 -6.64 16.00
C HIS A 65 -0.29 -6.25 14.88
N PHE A 66 0.23 -7.24 14.17
CA PHE A 66 1.30 -7.08 13.20
C PHE A 66 0.77 -7.23 11.77
N TYR A 67 0.77 -6.14 11.02
CA TYR A 67 0.33 -6.08 9.63
C TYR A 67 1.53 -5.90 8.73
N THR A 68 1.75 -6.84 7.81
CA THR A 68 2.89 -6.75 6.88
C THR A 68 2.57 -7.30 5.50
N ALA A 69 3.19 -6.71 4.47
CA ALA A 69 3.08 -7.21 3.11
C ALA A 69 3.72 -8.60 2.98
N GLY A 70 3.15 -9.41 2.08
CA GLY A 70 3.74 -10.71 1.72
C GLY A 70 3.35 -11.90 2.59
N VAL A 71 2.53 -11.74 3.62
CA VAL A 71 1.99 -12.87 4.39
C VAL A 71 0.93 -13.60 3.56
N ILE A 72 1.38 -14.59 2.79
CA ILE A 72 0.56 -15.32 1.82
C ILE A 72 0.37 -16.81 2.19
N THR A 73 1.16 -17.36 3.11
CA THR A 73 1.07 -18.76 3.54
C THR A 73 1.08 -18.88 5.07
N ASP A 74 0.53 -19.98 5.57
CA ASP A 74 0.54 -20.29 7.01
C ASP A 74 1.96 -20.58 7.52
N ALA A 75 2.85 -21.12 6.68
CA ALA A 75 4.25 -21.35 7.04
C ALA A 75 4.96 -20.01 7.36
N ILE A 76 4.82 -19.01 6.50
CA ILE A 76 5.37 -17.65 6.72
C ILE A 76 4.77 -17.04 8.00
N ARG A 77 3.47 -17.19 8.21
CA ARG A 77 2.78 -16.70 9.40
C ARG A 77 3.33 -17.35 10.67
N THR A 78 3.55 -18.66 10.66
CA THR A 78 4.07 -19.42 11.80
C THR A 78 5.50 -18.99 12.13
N GLU A 79 6.35 -18.82 11.12
CA GLU A 79 7.74 -18.39 11.32
C GLU A 79 7.81 -16.98 11.91
N LEU A 80 7.03 -16.04 11.36
CA LEU A 80 6.95 -14.66 11.88
C LEU A 80 6.35 -14.62 13.29
N SER A 81 5.36 -15.49 13.61
CA SER A 81 4.81 -15.63 14.96
C SER A 81 5.89 -16.04 15.94
N GLY A 82 6.71 -17.03 15.59
CA GLY A 82 7.81 -17.47 16.45
C GLY A 82 8.82 -16.35 16.76
N ILE A 83 9.09 -15.48 15.80
CA ILE A 83 9.97 -14.31 15.99
C ILE A 83 9.33 -13.31 16.96
N LEU A 84 8.05 -13.01 16.78
CA LEU A 84 7.31 -12.07 17.64
C LEU A 84 7.12 -12.62 19.06
N ASP A 85 6.76 -13.90 19.20
CA ASP A 85 6.60 -14.59 20.49
C ASP A 85 7.90 -14.61 21.32
N ALA A 86 9.05 -14.73 20.65
CA ALA A 86 10.35 -14.69 21.32
C ALA A 86 10.65 -13.32 21.94
N VAL A 87 10.14 -12.22 21.34
CA VAL A 87 10.33 -10.85 21.81
C VAL A 87 9.23 -10.46 22.80
N PHE A 88 7.97 -10.71 22.47
CA PHE A 88 6.79 -10.28 23.26
C PHE A 88 6.17 -11.42 24.03
N LYS A 89 6.96 -12.01 24.95
CA LYS A 89 6.55 -13.18 25.73
C LYS A 89 5.27 -12.93 26.53
N GLY A 90 4.29 -13.79 26.30
CA GLY A 90 3.00 -13.73 27.01
C GLY A 90 1.98 -12.76 26.39
N SER A 91 2.32 -12.07 25.30
CA SER A 91 1.38 -11.25 24.53
C SER A 91 0.55 -12.11 23.57
N VAL A 92 -0.65 -11.67 23.25
CA VAL A 92 -1.43 -12.24 22.15
C VAL A 92 -0.86 -11.70 20.82
N ILE A 93 -0.40 -12.58 19.95
CA ILE A 93 0.15 -12.21 18.65
C ILE A 93 -0.89 -12.42 17.54
N GLU A 94 -1.23 -11.36 16.84
CA GLU A 94 -2.03 -11.40 15.61
C GLU A 94 -1.21 -10.93 14.43
N ILE A 95 -1.11 -11.75 13.37
CA ILE A 95 -0.39 -11.42 12.13
C ILE A 95 -1.37 -11.41 10.96
N GLN A 96 -1.41 -10.30 10.25
CA GLN A 96 -2.27 -10.11 9.07
C GLN A 96 -1.49 -9.50 7.90
N ASN A 97 -2.04 -9.64 6.70
CA ASN A 97 -1.46 -8.99 5.52
C ASN A 97 -1.90 -7.52 5.40
N ASP A 98 -1.25 -6.80 4.50
CA ASP A 98 -1.49 -5.40 4.18
C ASP A 98 -2.93 -5.11 3.68
N LEU A 99 -3.54 -6.05 2.98
CA LEU A 99 -4.91 -5.91 2.49
C LEU A 99 -5.94 -5.97 3.63
N VAL A 100 -5.72 -6.83 4.63
CA VAL A 100 -6.54 -6.84 5.87
C VAL A 100 -6.31 -5.56 6.67
N ALA A 101 -5.07 -5.04 6.70
CA ALA A 101 -4.79 -3.75 7.33
C ALA A 101 -5.60 -2.64 6.67
N ALA A 102 -5.60 -2.56 5.34
CA ALA A 102 -6.38 -1.58 4.60
C ALA A 102 -7.88 -1.73 4.88
N ALA A 103 -8.42 -2.96 4.84
CA ALA A 103 -9.83 -3.22 5.09
C ALA A 103 -10.27 -2.77 6.49
N ARG A 104 -9.54 -3.19 7.52
CA ARG A 104 -9.80 -2.80 8.92
C ARG A 104 -9.69 -1.28 9.12
N ALA A 105 -8.72 -0.65 8.45
CA ALA A 105 -8.50 0.78 8.60
C ALA A 105 -9.65 1.62 8.03
N VAL A 106 -10.16 1.29 6.82
CA VAL A 106 -11.18 2.12 6.16
C VAL A 106 -12.61 1.66 6.42
N CYS A 107 -12.83 0.38 6.72
CA CYS A 107 -14.17 -0.16 6.97
C CYS A 107 -14.49 -0.30 8.47
N GLY A 108 -13.46 -0.39 9.34
CA GLY A 108 -13.65 -0.72 10.75
C GLY A 108 -14.28 -2.11 10.87
N HIS A 109 -15.34 -2.22 11.68
CA HIS A 109 -16.12 -3.46 11.86
C HIS A 109 -17.38 -3.53 10.96
N ARG A 110 -17.41 -2.77 9.87
CA ARG A 110 -18.56 -2.73 8.94
C ARG A 110 -18.19 -3.31 7.58
N PRO A 111 -19.17 -3.89 6.85
CA PRO A 111 -18.94 -4.26 5.47
C PRO A 111 -18.52 -3.09 4.59
N GLY A 112 -17.62 -3.35 3.64
CA GLY A 112 -17.13 -2.34 2.72
C GLY A 112 -16.16 -2.92 1.69
N ILE A 113 -15.65 -2.08 0.83
CA ILE A 113 -14.61 -2.39 -0.14
C ILE A 113 -13.37 -1.59 0.24
N ALA A 114 -12.25 -2.27 0.41
CA ALA A 114 -10.96 -1.62 0.66
C ALA A 114 -10.06 -1.75 -0.57
N ALA A 115 -9.37 -0.67 -0.88
CA ALA A 115 -8.39 -0.62 -1.95
C ALA A 115 -7.07 -0.03 -1.46
N ILE A 116 -5.97 -0.56 -1.98
CA ILE A 116 -4.62 -0.01 -1.79
C ILE A 116 -4.19 0.61 -3.12
N LEU A 117 -3.83 1.90 -3.11
CA LEU A 117 -3.24 2.60 -4.25
C LEU A 117 -1.91 3.24 -3.85
N GLY A 118 -0.82 2.54 -4.17
CA GLY A 118 0.55 2.93 -3.91
C GLY A 118 1.43 2.74 -5.15
N THR A 119 2.62 2.17 -4.97
CA THR A 119 3.47 1.72 -6.10
C THR A 119 2.74 0.68 -6.94
N GLY A 120 2.10 -0.32 -6.30
CA GLY A 120 1.14 -1.23 -6.91
C GLY A 120 -0.29 -0.90 -6.48
N SER A 121 -1.25 -1.75 -6.89
CA SER A 121 -2.64 -1.68 -6.43
C SER A 121 -3.13 -3.01 -5.89
N ASN A 122 -4.13 -3.00 -5.01
CA ASN A 122 -4.80 -4.19 -4.53
C ASN A 122 -6.21 -3.82 -4.05
N SER A 123 -7.12 -4.80 -3.95
CA SER A 123 -8.47 -4.53 -3.44
C SER A 123 -9.15 -5.77 -2.90
N CYS A 124 -10.14 -5.57 -2.03
CA CYS A 124 -10.99 -6.65 -1.51
C CYS A 124 -12.37 -6.13 -1.09
N GLN A 125 -13.32 -7.05 -1.02
CA GLN A 125 -14.57 -6.87 -0.30
C GLN A 125 -14.43 -7.50 1.07
N TYR A 126 -14.85 -6.77 2.09
CA TYR A 126 -14.73 -7.08 3.50
C TYR A 126 -16.11 -7.10 4.15
N ASP A 127 -16.40 -8.06 5.02
CA ASP A 127 -17.72 -8.22 5.67
C ASP A 127 -17.81 -7.58 7.07
N GLY A 128 -16.73 -6.95 7.53
CA GLY A 128 -16.58 -6.41 8.89
C GLY A 128 -15.66 -7.24 9.78
N GLU A 129 -15.32 -8.46 9.39
CA GLU A 129 -14.42 -9.36 10.12
C GLU A 129 -13.30 -9.91 9.24
N LYS A 130 -13.64 -10.34 8.00
CA LYS A 130 -12.72 -10.99 7.06
C LYS A 130 -12.94 -10.55 5.61
N ILE A 131 -11.94 -10.81 4.79
CA ILE A 131 -12.05 -10.65 3.34
C ILE A 131 -12.93 -11.77 2.77
N VAL A 132 -14.04 -11.40 2.13
CA VAL A 132 -15.00 -12.36 1.53
C VAL A 132 -14.83 -12.49 0.02
N LYS A 133 -14.24 -11.49 -0.65
CA LYS A 133 -13.93 -11.54 -2.07
C LYS A 133 -12.67 -10.74 -2.38
N ARG A 134 -11.86 -11.25 -3.28
CA ARG A 134 -10.65 -10.58 -3.75
C ARG A 134 -10.58 -10.65 -5.27
N ILE A 135 -10.27 -9.51 -5.90
CA ILE A 135 -9.87 -9.43 -7.30
C ILE A 135 -8.35 -9.30 -7.31
N TYR A 136 -7.67 -10.20 -8.01
CA TYR A 136 -6.20 -10.20 -8.06
C TYR A 136 -5.70 -8.99 -8.85
N SER A 137 -4.78 -8.25 -8.26
CA SER A 137 -4.12 -7.10 -8.92
C SER A 137 -3.18 -7.52 -10.06
N SER A 138 -2.72 -8.76 -10.03
CA SER A 138 -1.86 -9.40 -11.05
C SER A 138 -0.49 -8.75 -11.26
N GLY A 139 -0.10 -7.78 -10.41
CA GLY A 139 1.19 -7.10 -10.43
C GLY A 139 1.38 -6.15 -11.62
N TYR A 140 2.52 -5.45 -11.65
CA TYR A 140 2.77 -4.34 -12.58
C TYR A 140 2.81 -4.74 -14.07
N ILE A 141 3.03 -6.02 -14.37
CA ILE A 141 3.06 -6.52 -15.75
C ILE A 141 1.64 -6.73 -16.29
N LEU A 142 0.80 -7.46 -15.55
CA LEU A 142 -0.51 -7.94 -16.01
C LEU A 142 -1.68 -7.12 -15.48
N GLY A 143 -1.44 -6.19 -14.55
CA GLY A 143 -2.49 -5.43 -13.87
C GLY A 143 -1.93 -4.21 -13.16
N ASP A 144 -2.21 -4.10 -11.84
CA ASP A 144 -1.92 -2.95 -10.97
C ASP A 144 -2.49 -1.63 -11.49
N GLU A 145 -3.63 -1.69 -12.20
CA GLU A 145 -4.32 -0.49 -12.67
C GLU A 145 -4.59 0.46 -11.49
N GLY A 146 -4.52 1.76 -11.74
CA GLY A 146 -4.67 2.81 -10.71
C GLY A 146 -3.41 3.06 -9.88
N SER A 147 -2.34 2.26 -10.05
CA SER A 147 -1.09 2.42 -9.30
C SER A 147 -0.14 3.42 -9.96
N ALA A 148 0.87 3.87 -9.18
CA ALA A 148 1.96 4.70 -9.69
C ALA A 148 2.81 3.95 -10.73
N ALA A 149 3.07 2.64 -10.53
CA ALA A 149 3.83 1.83 -11.47
C ALA A 149 3.13 1.69 -12.83
N THR A 150 1.81 1.50 -12.83
CA THR A 150 1.06 1.43 -14.09
C THR A 150 1.03 2.78 -14.79
N LEU A 151 0.88 3.89 -14.06
CA LEU A 151 0.99 5.23 -14.64
C LEU A 151 2.36 5.45 -15.30
N GLY A 152 3.45 5.14 -14.60
CA GLY A 152 4.81 5.25 -15.15
C GLY A 152 5.06 4.32 -16.32
N LYS A 153 4.54 3.07 -16.26
CA LYS A 153 4.62 2.10 -17.37
C LYS A 153 3.97 2.65 -18.65
N LEU A 154 2.77 3.18 -18.54
CA LEU A 154 2.05 3.76 -19.67
C LEU A 154 2.80 4.96 -20.25
N PHE A 155 3.25 5.86 -19.39
CA PHE A 155 4.02 7.04 -19.81
C PHE A 155 5.34 6.67 -20.51
N VAL A 156 6.13 5.76 -19.94
CA VAL A 156 7.40 5.32 -20.53
C VAL A 156 7.18 4.60 -21.87
N ALA A 157 6.12 3.80 -21.98
CA ALA A 157 5.78 3.14 -23.24
C ALA A 157 5.45 4.15 -24.35
N ASP A 158 4.71 5.21 -24.03
CA ASP A 158 4.38 6.29 -24.96
C ASP A 158 5.61 7.15 -25.27
N PHE A 159 6.45 7.43 -24.26
CA PHE A 159 7.69 8.17 -24.45
C PHE A 159 8.62 7.47 -25.46
N LEU A 160 8.85 6.17 -25.32
CA LEU A 160 9.70 5.39 -26.23
C LEU A 160 9.15 5.32 -27.66
N LYS A 161 7.87 5.57 -27.87
CA LYS A 161 7.21 5.55 -29.18
C LYS A 161 6.95 6.97 -29.74
N GLY A 162 7.35 8.01 -29.01
CA GLY A 162 7.18 9.40 -29.45
C GLY A 162 5.76 9.94 -29.38
N PHE A 163 4.88 9.36 -28.53
CA PHE A 163 3.51 9.86 -28.33
C PHE A 163 3.42 10.96 -27.26
N VAL A 164 4.43 11.06 -26.38
CA VAL A 164 4.48 12.13 -25.38
C VAL A 164 4.72 13.48 -26.06
N PRO A 165 3.99 14.56 -25.71
CA PRO A 165 4.23 15.91 -26.25
C PRO A 165 5.71 16.32 -26.12
N GLU A 166 6.26 16.91 -27.19
CA GLU A 166 7.70 17.12 -27.34
C GLU A 166 8.32 17.88 -26.15
N TYR A 167 7.63 18.91 -25.64
CA TYR A 167 8.14 19.70 -24.52
C TYR A 167 8.20 18.91 -23.21
N ILE A 168 7.25 17.99 -22.98
CA ILE A 168 7.26 17.07 -21.81
C ILE A 168 8.38 16.05 -22.00
N ALA A 169 8.52 15.49 -23.20
CA ALA A 169 9.56 14.51 -23.51
C ALA A 169 10.98 15.09 -23.33
N ARG A 170 11.20 16.34 -23.74
CA ARG A 170 12.47 17.05 -23.53
C ARG A 170 12.77 17.25 -22.04
N ASP A 171 11.79 17.71 -21.27
CA ASP A 171 11.98 17.90 -19.82
C ASP A 171 12.23 16.58 -19.11
N PHE A 172 11.49 15.51 -19.47
CA PHE A 172 11.73 14.17 -18.95
C PHE A 172 13.18 13.70 -19.20
N SER A 173 13.67 13.85 -20.45
CA SER A 173 15.04 13.48 -20.81
C SER A 173 16.11 14.35 -20.16
N SER A 174 15.77 15.56 -19.73
CA SER A 174 16.69 16.43 -18.99
C SER A 174 16.89 16.03 -17.53
N ARG A 175 15.89 15.38 -16.94
CA ARG A 175 15.88 15.00 -15.51
C ARG A 175 16.23 13.54 -15.26
N TYR A 176 16.04 12.67 -16.25
CA TYR A 176 16.22 11.22 -16.10
C TYR A 176 17.11 10.66 -17.21
N ASP A 177 17.82 9.58 -16.94
CA ASP A 177 18.46 8.79 -17.99
C ASP A 177 17.36 7.98 -18.72
N THR A 178 16.94 8.50 -19.86
CA THR A 178 15.89 7.94 -20.70
C THR A 178 16.43 7.11 -21.87
N SER A 179 17.73 6.76 -21.85
CA SER A 179 18.29 5.86 -22.85
C SER A 179 17.53 4.53 -22.86
N TYR A 180 17.29 3.98 -24.05
CA TYR A 180 16.61 2.69 -24.19
C TYR A 180 17.30 1.59 -23.38
N ALA A 181 18.64 1.59 -23.33
CA ALA A 181 19.42 0.64 -22.56
C ALA A 181 19.13 0.72 -21.06
N THR A 182 19.12 1.94 -20.48
CA THR A 182 18.82 2.16 -19.06
C THR A 182 17.40 1.75 -18.72
N ILE A 183 16.42 2.09 -19.56
CA ILE A 183 15.03 1.69 -19.34
C ILE A 183 14.90 0.16 -19.36
N VAL A 184 15.48 -0.52 -20.36
CA VAL A 184 15.47 -1.99 -20.47
C VAL A 184 16.13 -2.64 -19.27
N GLU A 185 17.28 -2.12 -18.81
CA GLU A 185 17.97 -2.65 -17.64
C GLU A 185 17.10 -2.56 -16.40
N ASN A 186 16.52 -1.39 -16.11
CA ASN A 186 15.70 -1.19 -14.90
C ASN A 186 14.37 -1.92 -14.91
N VAL A 187 13.76 -2.13 -16.08
CA VAL A 187 12.44 -2.78 -16.18
C VAL A 187 12.54 -4.31 -16.30
N TYR A 188 13.57 -4.84 -16.97
CA TYR A 188 13.62 -6.27 -17.30
C TYR A 188 14.79 -7.04 -16.69
N ARG A 189 15.86 -6.38 -16.27
CA ARG A 189 17.10 -7.05 -15.83
C ARG A 189 17.56 -6.70 -14.44
N SER A 190 17.07 -5.59 -13.88
CA SER A 190 17.47 -5.12 -12.57
C SER A 190 17.10 -6.12 -11.47
N THR A 191 18.00 -6.30 -10.50
CA THR A 191 17.73 -7.00 -9.23
C THR A 191 16.92 -6.14 -8.26
N GLY A 192 16.66 -4.86 -8.61
CA GLY A 192 15.87 -3.92 -7.82
C GLY A 192 14.36 -4.13 -7.98
N SER A 193 13.62 -3.04 -7.87
CA SER A 193 12.15 -3.03 -8.01
C SER A 193 11.75 -2.35 -9.32
N PRO A 194 11.44 -3.10 -10.39
CA PRO A 194 10.95 -2.52 -11.64
C PRO A 194 9.67 -1.68 -11.45
N SER A 195 8.75 -2.13 -10.58
CA SER A 195 7.55 -1.36 -10.24
C SER A 195 7.89 -0.06 -9.50
N GLY A 196 8.89 -0.10 -8.61
CA GLY A 196 9.41 1.09 -7.94
C GLY A 196 10.04 2.09 -8.90
N TYR A 197 10.84 1.60 -9.85
CA TYR A 197 11.44 2.41 -10.90
C TYR A 197 10.37 3.13 -11.75
N LEU A 198 9.39 2.38 -12.26
CA LEU A 198 8.29 2.93 -13.05
C LEU A 198 7.43 3.90 -12.22
N GLY A 199 7.05 3.52 -11.00
CA GLY A 199 6.26 4.36 -10.10
C GLY A 199 6.97 5.65 -9.68
N GLY A 200 8.30 5.64 -9.70
CA GLY A 200 9.13 6.82 -9.42
C GLY A 200 8.93 7.98 -10.40
N PHE A 201 8.39 7.73 -11.58
CA PHE A 201 8.06 8.79 -12.56
C PHE A 201 6.72 9.48 -12.29
N ALA A 202 5.88 8.92 -11.43
CA ALA A 202 4.55 9.50 -11.17
C ALA A 202 4.60 10.97 -10.70
N PRO A 203 5.50 11.41 -9.81
CA PRO A 203 5.60 12.82 -9.44
C PRO A 203 5.87 13.73 -10.64
N PHE A 204 6.80 13.36 -11.52
CA PHE A 204 7.09 14.10 -12.74
C PHE A 204 5.86 14.19 -13.66
N ILE A 205 5.19 13.06 -13.90
CA ILE A 205 4.00 13.00 -14.75
C ILE A 205 2.92 13.94 -14.21
N MET A 206 2.72 13.95 -12.89
CA MET A 206 1.71 14.79 -12.24
C MET A 206 1.99 16.30 -12.32
N GLU A 207 3.24 16.75 -12.52
CA GLU A 207 3.56 18.15 -12.78
C GLU A 207 2.85 18.68 -14.04
N TYR A 208 2.55 17.79 -14.99
CA TYR A 208 1.90 18.08 -16.26
C TYR A 208 0.42 17.69 -16.32
N TYR A 209 -0.25 17.44 -15.18
CA TYR A 209 -1.64 16.97 -15.17
C TYR A 209 -2.63 17.91 -15.90
N SER A 210 -2.33 19.20 -16.02
CA SER A 210 -3.13 20.15 -16.81
C SER A 210 -3.03 19.96 -18.32
N ASP A 211 -2.01 19.23 -18.82
CA ASP A 211 -1.88 18.89 -20.23
C ASP A 211 -2.92 17.82 -20.61
N PRO A 212 -3.65 17.98 -21.75
CA PRO A 212 -4.68 17.03 -22.17
C PRO A 212 -4.19 15.59 -22.35
N TYR A 213 -2.95 15.38 -22.81
CA TYR A 213 -2.35 14.07 -22.95
C TYR A 213 -2.16 13.42 -21.57
N VAL A 214 -1.51 14.12 -20.64
CA VAL A 214 -1.24 13.61 -19.29
C VAL A 214 -2.54 13.39 -18.53
N LYS A 215 -3.49 14.34 -18.65
CA LYS A 215 -4.80 14.17 -18.03
C LYS A 215 -5.51 12.91 -18.52
N SER A 216 -5.51 12.65 -19.83
CA SER A 216 -6.09 11.43 -20.39
C SER A 216 -5.41 10.16 -19.87
N LEU A 217 -4.08 10.19 -19.74
CA LEU A 217 -3.30 9.05 -19.24
C LEU A 217 -3.63 8.74 -17.78
N VAL A 218 -3.66 9.76 -16.92
CA VAL A 218 -3.94 9.64 -15.48
C VAL A 218 -5.39 9.21 -15.25
N ASP A 219 -6.35 9.91 -15.87
CA ASP A 219 -7.78 9.61 -15.75
C ASP A 219 -8.07 8.18 -16.25
N GLY A 220 -7.44 7.79 -17.38
CA GLY A 220 -7.56 6.44 -17.95
C GLY A 220 -7.04 5.35 -17.01
N ASN A 221 -5.92 5.59 -16.30
CA ASN A 221 -5.39 4.67 -15.32
C ASN A 221 -6.37 4.45 -14.14
N PHE A 222 -6.97 5.53 -13.61
CA PHE A 222 -7.95 5.40 -12.53
C PHE A 222 -9.28 4.79 -12.99
N ARG A 223 -9.77 5.15 -14.20
CA ARG A 223 -10.98 4.49 -14.77
C ARG A 223 -10.74 2.99 -14.97
N ALA A 224 -9.56 2.59 -15.42
CA ALA A 224 -9.21 1.18 -15.55
C ALA A 224 -9.26 0.46 -14.20
N PHE A 225 -8.72 1.05 -13.14
CA PHE A 225 -8.81 0.51 -11.78
C PHE A 225 -10.26 0.36 -11.31
N LEU A 226 -11.07 1.40 -11.44
CA LEU A 226 -12.48 1.36 -11.03
C LEU A 226 -13.24 0.26 -11.79
N THR A 227 -13.03 0.16 -13.10
CA THR A 227 -13.75 -0.78 -13.96
C THR A 227 -13.28 -2.22 -13.76
N ARG A 228 -11.98 -2.45 -13.72
CA ARG A 228 -11.38 -3.80 -13.71
C ARG A 228 -11.29 -4.40 -12.32
N SER A 229 -11.28 -3.57 -11.27
CA SER A 229 -11.21 -4.04 -9.89
C SER A 229 -12.46 -3.71 -9.10
N ILE A 230 -12.77 -2.43 -8.87
CA ILE A 230 -13.81 -2.02 -7.94
C ILE A 230 -15.21 -2.44 -8.38
N LYS A 231 -15.57 -2.27 -9.65
CA LYS A 231 -16.90 -2.62 -10.16
C LYS A 231 -17.16 -4.13 -10.22
N GLN A 232 -16.17 -4.96 -9.93
CA GLN A 232 -16.38 -6.41 -9.79
C GLN A 232 -16.86 -6.81 -8.39
N TYR A 233 -16.84 -5.90 -7.42
CA TYR A 233 -17.43 -6.08 -6.08
C TYR A 233 -18.87 -5.57 -6.03
N ASP A 234 -19.50 -5.68 -4.88
CA ASP A 234 -20.82 -5.09 -4.61
C ASP A 234 -20.71 -3.58 -4.31
N TYR A 235 -20.10 -2.84 -5.21
CA TYR A 235 -19.79 -1.41 -5.06
C TYR A 235 -21.02 -0.50 -4.99
N LYS A 236 -22.20 -1.00 -5.37
CA LYS A 236 -23.44 -0.25 -5.28
C LYS A 236 -24.03 -0.23 -3.87
N ASN A 237 -23.71 -1.24 -3.07
CA ASN A 237 -24.22 -1.39 -1.70
C ASN A 237 -23.13 -1.24 -0.65
N CYS A 238 -21.86 -1.26 -1.05
CA CYS A 238 -20.71 -1.17 -0.17
C CYS A 238 -19.85 0.05 -0.52
N PRO A 239 -19.60 0.97 0.42
CA PRO A 239 -18.71 2.11 0.20
C PRO A 239 -17.27 1.63 -0.01
N VAL A 240 -16.49 2.41 -0.79
CA VAL A 240 -15.09 2.13 -1.09
C VAL A 240 -14.19 3.03 -0.24
N GLY A 241 -13.25 2.43 0.50
CA GLY A 241 -12.15 3.15 1.15
C GLY A 241 -10.83 2.91 0.42
N ILE A 242 -10.04 3.95 0.23
CA ILE A 242 -8.73 3.90 -0.43
C ILE A 242 -7.63 4.20 0.58
N VAL A 243 -6.62 3.32 0.64
CA VAL A 243 -5.41 3.46 1.44
C VAL A 243 -4.20 3.53 0.52
N GLY A 244 -3.19 4.32 0.89
CA GLY A 244 -1.93 4.40 0.17
C GLY A 244 -1.56 5.80 -0.26
N GLY A 245 -0.25 6.07 -0.27
CA GLY A 245 0.28 7.42 -0.51
C GLY A 245 -0.08 7.98 -1.87
N PHE A 246 -0.09 7.17 -2.92
CA PHE A 246 -0.43 7.60 -4.26
C PHE A 246 -1.92 7.95 -4.39
N GLY A 247 -2.81 7.04 -3.93
CA GLY A 247 -4.25 7.30 -3.94
C GLY A 247 -4.65 8.50 -3.08
N TYR A 248 -4.02 8.66 -1.91
CA TYR A 248 -4.26 9.79 -1.02
C TYR A 248 -3.82 11.13 -1.63
N ALA A 249 -2.64 11.16 -2.26
CA ALA A 249 -2.13 12.37 -2.91
C ALA A 249 -3.00 12.83 -4.09
N LEU A 250 -3.64 11.88 -4.78
CA LEU A 250 -4.46 12.14 -5.98
C LEU A 250 -5.98 12.05 -5.71
N LYS A 251 -6.41 12.11 -4.45
CA LYS A 251 -7.81 12.00 -4.05
C LYS A 251 -8.74 12.99 -4.79
N ASP A 252 -8.26 14.22 -5.00
CA ASP A 252 -9.04 15.29 -5.66
C ASP A 252 -9.19 15.05 -7.17
N ILE A 253 -8.38 14.16 -7.75
CA ILE A 253 -8.49 13.68 -9.14
C ILE A 253 -9.35 12.41 -9.18
N ILE A 254 -9.17 11.50 -8.24
CA ILE A 254 -9.89 10.22 -8.20
C ILE A 254 -11.38 10.42 -7.91
N LEU A 255 -11.73 11.35 -7.00
CA LEU A 255 -13.12 11.57 -6.59
C LEU A 255 -14.06 11.94 -7.75
N PRO A 256 -13.74 12.95 -8.60
CA PRO A 256 -14.59 13.26 -9.76
C PRO A 256 -14.76 12.06 -10.70
N ILE A 257 -13.67 11.33 -10.97
CA ILE A 257 -13.70 10.16 -11.84
C ILE A 257 -14.59 9.07 -11.24
N ALA A 258 -14.49 8.82 -9.93
CA ALA A 258 -15.32 7.84 -9.24
C ALA A 258 -16.82 8.20 -9.30
N ILE A 259 -17.15 9.48 -9.12
CA ILE A 259 -18.52 9.99 -9.24
C ILE A 259 -19.08 9.74 -10.66
N GLU A 260 -18.30 10.08 -11.70
CA GLU A 260 -18.68 9.82 -13.09
C GLU A 260 -18.87 8.32 -13.37
N GLU A 261 -18.09 7.47 -12.71
CA GLU A 261 -18.16 6.02 -12.82
C GLU A 261 -19.23 5.40 -11.91
N GLY A 262 -19.94 6.19 -11.11
CA GLY A 262 -20.98 5.75 -10.19
C GLY A 262 -20.45 4.93 -9.00
N VAL A 263 -19.22 5.21 -8.56
CA VAL A 263 -18.56 4.57 -7.42
C VAL A 263 -18.49 5.56 -6.26
N GLU A 264 -19.05 5.19 -5.12
CA GLU A 264 -18.95 5.98 -3.88
C GLU A 264 -17.63 5.69 -3.17
N ILE A 265 -16.78 6.71 -3.03
CA ILE A 265 -15.56 6.63 -2.21
C ILE A 265 -15.82 7.35 -0.89
N SER A 266 -15.82 6.60 0.21
CA SER A 266 -16.14 7.09 1.54
C SER A 266 -14.92 7.58 2.34
N ALA A 267 -13.73 7.12 2.00
CA ALA A 267 -12.52 7.44 2.76
C ALA A 267 -11.25 7.38 1.90
N PHE A 268 -10.31 8.28 2.22
CA PHE A 268 -8.92 8.19 1.76
C PHE A 268 -7.99 8.24 2.97
N MET A 269 -7.02 7.33 3.04
CA MET A 269 -5.97 7.32 4.06
C MET A 269 -4.60 7.19 3.42
N GLN A 270 -3.65 8.01 3.87
CA GLN A 270 -2.27 7.92 3.37
C GLN A 270 -1.59 6.61 3.79
N CYS A 271 -1.86 6.14 4.99
CA CYS A 271 -1.44 4.86 5.53
C CYS A 271 -2.52 4.31 6.47
N PRO A 272 -2.58 2.99 6.73
CA PRO A 272 -3.67 2.40 7.50
C PRO A 272 -3.56 2.60 9.01
N ILE A 273 -2.42 3.02 9.55
CA ILE A 273 -2.10 2.95 10.98
C ILE A 273 -3.12 3.67 11.88
N GLU A 274 -3.60 4.84 11.48
CA GLU A 274 -4.59 5.60 12.28
C GLU A 274 -5.97 4.91 12.30
N GLY A 275 -6.34 4.27 11.19
CA GLY A 275 -7.55 3.44 11.13
C GLY A 275 -7.41 2.16 11.94
N LEU A 276 -6.24 1.53 11.92
CA LEU A 276 -5.94 0.33 12.71
C LEU A 276 -5.96 0.63 14.22
N LYS A 277 -5.45 1.78 14.65
CA LYS A 277 -5.57 2.21 16.05
C LYS A 277 -7.04 2.24 16.48
N LYS A 278 -7.90 2.90 15.70
CA LYS A 278 -9.35 2.93 15.98
C LYS A 278 -9.97 1.54 15.99
N TYR A 279 -9.60 0.68 15.04
CA TYR A 279 -10.11 -0.69 14.95
C TYR A 279 -9.81 -1.53 16.19
N HIS A 280 -8.63 -1.38 16.79
CA HIS A 280 -8.21 -2.18 17.94
C HIS A 280 -8.55 -1.57 19.31
N THR A 281 -9.16 -0.39 19.35
CA THR A 281 -9.49 0.33 20.59
C THR A 281 -10.98 0.58 20.76
N LEU A 282 -11.80 0.32 19.76
CA LEU A 282 -13.27 0.33 19.82
C LEU A 282 -13.79 -1.06 20.19
#